data_de82611fb2b23251f9268418dea4bc21
#
_entry.id   de82611fb2b23251f9268418dea4bc21
#
_cell.length_a   1.000
_cell.length_b   1.000
_cell.length_c   1.000
_cell.angle_alpha   90.00
_cell.angle_beta   90.00
_cell.angle_gamma   90.00
#
_symmetry.space_group_name_H-M   'P 1'
#
loop_
_entity.id
_entity.type
_entity.pdbx_description
1 polymer ?
#
loop_
_entity_poly.entity_id
_entity_poly.type
_entity_poly.pdbx_seq_one_letter_code
_entity_poly.pdbx_strand_id
1 'polypeptide(L)'
;NEKKIENIFKFASERNKSIDAVIHFAGLKSVSESILNPLSYWENNVNGTIRLLKIMEKYNCKCIVFSSSATVYRAQTGKLLKEDDFCDPINPYGRTKLAIEKLLNDIYKSSPSEWRIACLRYFNPVGAHESGLIGEDPLGKPNNIYPQITKVAIGELNEIKIYGSDWPTNDGTGIRDYIHVMDLAEGHLITLNYLLKRKAQSLTINLGTGKGTSVLELIKTFQKVNSLKIPYRFVDRRPGDNPYVVADNSLAKSVLNWEPKRNIADMCKNGWNWQCRNPRGY
;
A
#
# COMPACT_ATOMS: atom_id res chain seq x y z
N ASN A 1 -7.99 1.12 20.10
CA ASN A 1 -8.23 1.32 21.53
C ASN A 1 -7.07 2.12 22.12
N GLU A 2 -7.33 3.38 22.52
CA GLU A 2 -6.36 4.36 22.98
C GLU A 2 -5.52 3.82 24.19
N LYS A 3 -6.22 3.26 25.20
CA LYS A 3 -5.54 2.67 26.39
C LYS A 3 -4.52 1.58 26.04
N LYS A 4 -4.84 0.74 25.04
CA LYS A 4 -3.90 -0.32 24.61
C LYS A 4 -2.65 0.27 23.95
N ILE A 5 -2.79 1.30 23.13
CA ILE A 5 -1.65 1.99 22.50
C ILE A 5 -0.83 2.69 23.59
N GLU A 6 -1.47 3.43 24.49
CA GLU A 6 -0.80 4.12 25.59
C GLU A 6 -0.01 3.16 26.49
N ASN A 7 -0.59 1.99 26.82
CA ASN A 7 0.11 0.97 27.60
C ASN A 7 1.42 0.50 26.93
N ILE A 8 1.49 0.44 25.59
CA ILE A 8 2.72 0.07 24.87
C ILE A 8 3.80 1.14 25.09
N PHE A 9 3.45 2.41 24.93
CA PHE A 9 4.38 3.53 25.12
C PHE A 9 4.85 3.62 26.58
N LYS A 10 3.92 3.48 27.53
CA LYS A 10 4.21 3.44 28.98
C LYS A 10 5.17 2.30 29.32
N PHE A 11 4.87 1.09 28.87
CA PHE A 11 5.71 -0.09 29.08
C PHE A 11 7.14 0.09 28.53
N ALA A 12 7.28 0.71 27.36
CA ALA A 12 8.59 1.01 26.79
C ALA A 12 9.35 2.06 27.60
N SER A 13 8.67 3.13 28.04
CA SER A 13 9.26 4.20 28.84
C SER A 13 9.71 3.71 30.20
N GLU A 14 8.92 2.89 30.91
CA GLU A 14 9.26 2.30 32.22
C GLU A 14 10.51 1.40 32.17
N ARG A 15 10.90 0.96 30.98
CA ARG A 15 12.11 0.15 30.75
C ARG A 15 13.29 0.95 30.21
N ASN A 16 13.20 2.28 30.20
CA ASN A 16 14.21 3.17 29.60
C ASN A 16 14.48 2.83 28.11
N LYS A 17 13.45 2.35 27.40
CA LYS A 17 13.46 2.04 25.96
C LYS A 17 12.32 2.78 25.27
N SER A 18 12.33 4.11 25.34
CA SER A 18 11.32 4.94 24.70
C SER A 18 11.19 4.63 23.21
N ILE A 19 9.98 4.79 22.69
CA ILE A 19 9.70 4.59 21.27
C ILE A 19 10.15 5.84 20.50
N ASP A 20 11.13 5.68 19.62
CA ASP A 20 11.70 6.78 18.82
C ASP A 20 10.86 7.13 17.60
N ALA A 21 10.16 6.15 17.02
CA ALA A 21 9.38 6.32 15.82
C ALA A 21 8.25 5.30 15.69
N VAL A 22 7.27 5.63 14.85
CA VAL A 22 6.15 4.74 14.50
C VAL A 22 6.10 4.55 12.99
N ILE A 23 6.02 3.30 12.52
CA ILE A 23 5.57 2.97 11.16
C ILE A 23 4.09 2.60 11.26
N HIS A 24 3.23 3.42 10.68
CA HIS A 24 1.79 3.32 10.83
C HIS A 24 1.13 2.65 9.63
N PHE A 25 0.96 1.33 9.70
CA PHE A 25 0.23 0.53 8.70
C PHE A 25 -1.26 0.35 9.01
N ALA A 26 -1.64 0.48 10.28
CA ALA A 26 -2.98 0.15 10.73
C ALA A 26 -4.05 0.97 10.03
N GLY A 27 -5.05 0.27 9.47
CA GLY A 27 -6.17 0.89 8.79
C GLY A 27 -6.92 -0.10 7.90
N LEU A 28 -8.20 0.15 7.68
CA LEU A 28 -9.02 -0.56 6.71
C LEU A 28 -8.58 -0.15 5.31
N LYS A 29 -8.46 -1.11 4.38
CA LYS A 29 -7.83 -0.89 3.06
C LYS A 29 -8.71 -1.23 1.84
N SER A 30 -9.89 -1.82 2.04
CA SER A 30 -10.74 -2.24 0.93
C SER A 30 -11.52 -1.06 0.33
N VAL A 31 -11.27 -0.76 -0.95
CA VAL A 31 -11.95 0.31 -1.67
C VAL A 31 -13.46 0.04 -1.76
N SER A 32 -13.86 -1.17 -2.15
CA SER A 32 -15.28 -1.53 -2.29
C SER A 32 -16.04 -1.51 -0.96
N GLU A 33 -15.43 -2.02 0.10
CA GLU A 33 -16.02 -1.98 1.43
C GLU A 33 -16.16 -0.54 1.96
N SER A 34 -15.21 0.33 1.64
CA SER A 34 -15.26 1.74 2.06
C SER A 34 -16.50 2.48 1.52
N ILE A 35 -16.97 2.08 0.33
CA ILE A 35 -18.19 2.65 -0.27
C ILE A 35 -19.43 2.19 0.48
N LEU A 36 -19.46 0.94 0.93
CA LEU A 36 -20.58 0.36 1.66
C LEU A 36 -20.62 0.82 3.13
N ASN A 37 -19.45 0.96 3.76
CA ASN A 37 -19.30 1.25 5.18
C ASN A 37 -18.38 2.47 5.45
N PRO A 38 -18.66 3.66 4.93
CA PRO A 38 -17.75 4.80 5.01
C PRO A 38 -17.46 5.24 6.45
N LEU A 39 -18.41 5.19 7.35
CA LEU A 39 -18.22 5.57 8.77
C LEU A 39 -17.15 4.72 9.45
N SER A 40 -17.15 3.40 9.21
CA SER A 40 -16.11 2.51 9.75
C SER A 40 -14.72 2.90 9.28
N TYR A 41 -14.58 3.34 8.03
CA TYR A 41 -13.30 3.78 7.47
C TYR A 41 -12.83 5.10 8.09
N TRP A 42 -13.71 6.06 8.29
CA TRP A 42 -13.37 7.31 8.98
C TRP A 42 -13.01 7.06 10.44
N GLU A 43 -13.80 6.25 11.15
CA GLU A 43 -13.52 5.94 12.57
C GLU A 43 -12.20 5.17 12.74
N ASN A 44 -11.95 4.12 11.94
CA ASN A 44 -10.74 3.34 12.08
C ASN A 44 -9.49 4.08 11.57
N ASN A 45 -9.56 4.65 10.38
CA ASN A 45 -8.37 5.22 9.75
C ASN A 45 -8.04 6.60 10.31
N VAL A 46 -9.01 7.52 10.34
CA VAL A 46 -8.75 8.92 10.75
C VAL A 46 -8.74 9.03 12.28
N ASN A 47 -9.82 8.62 12.97
CA ASN A 47 -9.85 8.70 14.42
C ASN A 47 -8.78 7.80 15.08
N GLY A 48 -8.54 6.61 14.52
CA GLY A 48 -7.45 5.74 14.96
C GLY A 48 -6.09 6.42 14.91
N THR A 49 -5.80 7.12 13.81
CA THR A 49 -4.56 7.90 13.63
C THR A 49 -4.49 9.08 14.59
N ILE A 50 -5.59 9.83 14.79
CA ILE A 50 -5.63 10.95 15.75
C ILE A 50 -5.29 10.46 17.17
N ARG A 51 -5.86 9.34 17.60
CA ARG A 51 -5.57 8.74 18.92
C ARG A 51 -4.10 8.34 19.04
N LEU A 52 -3.53 7.73 17.98
CA LEU A 52 -2.10 7.39 17.95
C LEU A 52 -1.23 8.65 18.06
N LEU A 53 -1.51 9.69 17.30
CA LEU A 53 -0.74 10.94 17.30
C LEU A 53 -0.77 11.66 18.65
N LYS A 54 -1.93 11.67 19.35
CA LYS A 54 -2.03 12.21 20.72
C LYS A 54 -1.12 11.47 21.70
N ILE A 55 -1.04 10.14 21.59
CA ILE A 55 -0.17 9.34 22.45
C ILE A 55 1.29 9.56 22.07
N MET A 56 1.63 9.59 20.79
CA MET A 56 2.98 9.91 20.31
C MET A 56 3.45 11.27 20.85
N GLU A 57 2.57 12.28 20.82
CA GLU A 57 2.85 13.60 21.36
C GLU A 57 3.09 13.55 22.88
N LYS A 58 2.21 12.90 23.64
CA LYS A 58 2.32 12.72 25.08
C LYS A 58 3.66 12.09 25.52
N TYR A 59 4.17 11.14 24.73
CA TYR A 59 5.43 10.44 25.00
C TYR A 59 6.63 10.99 24.23
N ASN A 60 6.50 12.18 23.64
CA ASN A 60 7.54 12.85 22.86
C ASN A 60 8.11 12.02 21.69
N CYS A 61 7.31 11.14 21.11
CA CYS A 61 7.64 10.39 19.91
C CYS A 61 7.24 11.19 18.67
N LYS A 62 8.15 11.94 18.10
CA LYS A 62 7.89 12.94 17.03
C LYS A 62 8.32 12.44 15.63
N CYS A 63 8.41 11.12 15.41
CA CYS A 63 8.78 10.55 14.12
C CYS A 63 7.73 9.53 13.66
N ILE A 64 7.16 9.73 12.46
CA ILE A 64 6.16 8.84 11.89
C ILE A 64 6.38 8.61 10.39
N VAL A 65 6.30 7.33 9.99
CA VAL A 65 6.18 6.90 8.58
C VAL A 65 4.76 6.38 8.38
N PHE A 66 3.97 7.10 7.62
CA PHE A 66 2.56 6.79 7.39
C PHE A 66 2.35 6.03 6.08
N SER A 67 1.63 4.92 6.15
CA SER A 67 1.13 4.14 5.02
C SER A 67 0.01 4.89 4.31
N SER A 68 0.35 5.71 3.30
CA SER A 68 -0.62 6.31 2.40
C SER A 68 -0.88 5.40 1.19
N SER A 69 -1.50 5.91 0.15
CA SER A 69 -1.94 5.10 -1.00
C SER A 69 -2.02 5.93 -2.28
N ALA A 70 -1.74 5.31 -3.42
CA ALA A 70 -2.00 5.89 -4.73
C ALA A 70 -3.49 6.22 -5.00
N THR A 71 -4.41 5.69 -4.18
CA THR A 71 -5.83 6.02 -4.25
C THR A 71 -6.17 7.47 -3.89
N VAL A 72 -5.21 8.24 -3.36
CA VAL A 72 -5.38 9.68 -3.12
C VAL A 72 -5.38 10.49 -4.40
N TYR A 73 -4.77 9.97 -5.48
CA TYR A 73 -4.69 10.66 -6.75
C TYR A 73 -5.99 10.56 -7.56
N ARG A 74 -6.23 11.60 -8.34
CA ARG A 74 -7.11 11.51 -9.49
C ARG A 74 -6.28 11.09 -10.70
N ALA A 75 -6.25 9.78 -10.96
CA ALA A 75 -5.41 9.23 -12.02
C ALA A 75 -5.81 9.74 -13.41
N GLN A 76 -4.82 9.98 -14.28
CA GLN A 76 -4.98 10.36 -15.68
C GLN A 76 -4.38 9.27 -16.57
N THR A 77 -5.08 8.92 -17.63
CA THR A 77 -4.62 7.88 -18.57
C THR A 77 -3.29 8.27 -19.22
N GLY A 78 -2.33 7.34 -19.21
CA GLY A 78 -1.04 7.49 -19.87
C GLY A 78 -0.02 8.39 -19.17
N LYS A 79 -0.35 8.97 -17.99
CA LYS A 79 0.55 9.84 -17.23
C LYS A 79 1.07 9.10 -15.98
N LEU A 80 2.39 9.18 -15.71
CA LEU A 80 2.95 8.78 -14.43
C LEU A 80 2.51 9.77 -13.35
N LEU A 81 2.14 9.26 -12.19
CA LEU A 81 1.65 10.04 -11.06
C LEU A 81 2.81 10.54 -10.21
N LYS A 82 2.92 11.86 -10.06
CA LYS A 82 3.90 12.54 -9.21
C LYS A 82 3.30 12.95 -7.89
N GLU A 83 4.13 13.19 -6.91
CA GLU A 83 3.70 13.54 -5.54
C GLU A 83 2.98 14.89 -5.46
N ASP A 84 3.28 15.81 -6.38
CA ASP A 84 2.65 17.12 -6.54
C ASP A 84 1.40 17.11 -7.44
N ASP A 85 1.06 15.98 -8.05
CA ASP A 85 -0.18 15.85 -8.82
C ASP A 85 -1.41 16.02 -7.94
N PHE A 86 -2.49 16.52 -8.56
CA PHE A 86 -3.74 16.81 -7.90
C PHE A 86 -4.35 15.58 -7.23
N CYS A 87 -4.59 15.68 -5.94
CA CYS A 87 -5.21 14.65 -5.12
C CYS A 87 -6.71 14.88 -5.01
N ASP A 88 -7.50 14.01 -5.62
CA ASP A 88 -8.97 14.01 -5.55
C ASP A 88 -9.49 12.56 -5.54
N PRO A 89 -9.45 11.92 -4.37
CA PRO A 89 -9.84 10.52 -4.23
C PRO A 89 -11.32 10.31 -4.47
N ILE A 90 -11.66 9.37 -5.35
CA ILE A 90 -13.03 9.05 -5.77
C ILE A 90 -13.77 8.10 -4.82
N ASN A 91 -13.10 7.57 -3.81
CA ASN A 91 -13.68 6.63 -2.85
C ASN A 91 -13.35 7.02 -1.39
N PRO A 92 -14.16 6.58 -0.40
CA PRO A 92 -13.96 6.92 1.00
C PRO A 92 -12.61 6.47 1.57
N TYR A 93 -12.07 5.30 1.17
CA TYR A 93 -10.75 4.87 1.58
C TYR A 93 -9.67 5.88 1.20
N GLY A 94 -9.61 6.28 -0.08
CA GLY A 94 -8.66 7.30 -0.54
C GLY A 94 -8.85 8.64 0.18
N ARG A 95 -10.11 9.04 0.45
CA ARG A 95 -10.42 10.25 1.21
C ARG A 95 -9.87 10.20 2.65
N THR A 96 -9.98 9.05 3.33
CA THR A 96 -9.40 8.89 4.68
C THR A 96 -7.87 8.97 4.64
N LYS A 97 -7.21 8.39 3.63
CA LYS A 97 -5.75 8.49 3.47
C LYS A 97 -5.31 9.95 3.22
N LEU A 98 -5.97 10.65 2.32
CA LEU A 98 -5.69 12.07 2.05
C LEU A 98 -5.96 12.96 3.28
N ALA A 99 -7.03 12.70 4.03
CA ALA A 99 -7.32 13.43 5.26
C ALA A 99 -6.22 13.28 6.30
N ILE A 100 -5.63 12.08 6.43
CA ILE A 100 -4.51 11.84 7.34
C ILE A 100 -3.24 12.54 6.84
N GLU A 101 -2.94 12.53 5.54
CA GLU A 101 -1.81 13.29 4.98
C GLU A 101 -1.92 14.79 5.31
N LYS A 102 -3.12 15.37 5.15
CA LYS A 102 -3.39 16.77 5.49
C LYS A 102 -3.20 17.02 6.99
N LEU A 103 -3.76 16.17 7.85
CA LEU A 103 -3.57 16.25 9.30
C LEU A 103 -2.09 16.21 9.69
N LEU A 104 -1.30 15.30 9.14
CA LEU A 104 0.13 15.19 9.40
C LEU A 104 0.89 16.43 8.94
N ASN A 105 0.51 17.01 7.80
CA ASN A 105 1.09 18.27 7.33
C ASN A 105 0.73 19.46 8.25
N ASP A 106 -0.49 19.53 8.79
CA ASP A 106 -0.90 20.56 9.73
C ASP A 106 -0.14 20.43 11.06
N ILE A 107 0.07 19.21 11.56
CA ILE A 107 0.92 18.94 12.74
C ILE A 107 2.36 19.41 12.49
N TYR A 108 2.94 19.09 11.33
CA TYR A 108 4.26 19.58 10.98
C TYR A 108 4.32 21.10 10.95
N LYS A 109 3.34 21.77 10.35
CA LYS A 109 3.30 23.23 10.28
C LYS A 109 3.13 23.89 11.64
N SER A 110 2.43 23.26 12.58
CA SER A 110 2.27 23.77 13.95
C SER A 110 3.56 23.67 14.79
N SER A 111 4.45 22.71 14.49
CA SER A 111 5.71 22.47 15.20
C SER A 111 6.82 22.02 14.23
N PRO A 112 7.27 22.90 13.31
CA PRO A 112 8.15 22.54 12.20
C PRO A 112 9.57 22.16 12.61
N SER A 113 9.96 22.43 13.87
CA SER A 113 11.26 22.06 14.42
C SER A 113 11.27 20.70 15.14
N GLU A 114 10.12 20.05 15.31
CA GLU A 114 9.98 18.84 16.12
C GLU A 114 9.69 17.59 15.29
N TRP A 115 8.67 17.65 14.44
CA TRP A 115 8.14 16.49 13.77
C TRP A 115 8.95 16.06 12.54
N ARG A 116 9.16 14.77 12.41
CA ARG A 116 9.75 14.08 11.25
C ARG A 116 8.69 13.14 10.68
N ILE A 117 8.14 13.52 9.54
CA ILE A 117 6.96 12.86 8.95
C ILE A 117 7.30 12.38 7.54
N ALA A 118 6.91 11.16 7.21
CA ALA A 118 6.86 10.70 5.83
C ALA A 118 5.51 10.04 5.53
N CYS A 119 4.85 10.49 4.47
CA CYS A 119 3.68 9.85 3.88
C CYS A 119 4.14 9.04 2.66
N LEU A 120 4.07 7.72 2.73
CA LEU A 120 4.45 6.85 1.64
C LEU A 120 3.21 6.40 0.86
N ARG A 121 3.09 6.86 -0.39
CA ARG A 121 1.97 6.49 -1.28
C ARG A 121 2.32 5.22 -2.04
N TYR A 122 1.73 4.10 -1.62
CA TYR A 122 1.94 2.80 -2.29
C TYR A 122 1.05 2.66 -3.50
N PHE A 123 1.56 1.92 -4.48
CA PHE A 123 0.77 1.47 -5.60
C PHE A 123 0.19 0.08 -5.32
N ASN A 124 0.54 -0.98 -6.03
CA ASN A 124 -0.08 -2.28 -5.83
C ASN A 124 0.93 -3.30 -5.27
N PRO A 125 1.07 -3.44 -3.93
CA PRO A 125 1.98 -4.43 -3.37
C PRO A 125 1.51 -5.84 -3.71
N VAL A 126 2.45 -6.68 -4.17
CA VAL A 126 2.22 -8.10 -4.50
C VAL A 126 3.47 -8.92 -4.19
N GLY A 127 3.33 -10.24 -4.24
CA GLY A 127 4.39 -11.17 -3.92
C GLY A 127 4.45 -11.52 -2.44
N ALA A 128 5.53 -12.16 -2.03
CA ALA A 128 5.79 -12.61 -0.68
C ALA A 128 7.29 -12.63 -0.40
N HIS A 129 7.70 -12.87 0.84
CA HIS A 129 9.10 -13.11 1.15
C HIS A 129 9.60 -14.37 0.41
N GLU A 130 10.80 -14.33 -0.13
CA GLU A 130 11.37 -15.42 -0.95
C GLU A 130 11.45 -16.76 -0.24
N SER A 131 11.56 -16.76 1.11
CA SER A 131 11.54 -17.97 1.93
C SER A 131 10.22 -18.74 1.89
N GLY A 132 9.12 -18.10 1.45
CA GLY A 132 7.77 -18.67 1.53
C GLY A 132 7.21 -18.81 2.96
N LEU A 133 7.81 -18.12 3.95
CA LEU A 133 7.35 -18.13 5.35
C LEU A 133 6.42 -16.95 5.68
N ILE A 134 6.52 -15.86 4.92
CA ILE A 134 5.73 -14.65 5.12
C ILE A 134 5.07 -14.26 3.81
N GLY A 135 3.75 -14.11 3.81
CA GLY A 135 2.98 -13.74 2.63
C GLY A 135 1.64 -13.10 2.97
N GLU A 136 0.81 -12.89 1.96
CA GLU A 136 -0.50 -12.25 2.11
C GLU A 136 -1.59 -13.30 2.40
N ASP A 137 -2.22 -13.18 3.58
CA ASP A 137 -3.37 -14.00 3.99
C ASP A 137 -4.54 -13.09 4.40
N PRO A 138 -5.34 -12.60 3.43
CA PRO A 138 -6.45 -11.70 3.73
C PRO A 138 -7.58 -12.43 4.42
N LEU A 139 -8.04 -11.88 5.55
CA LEU A 139 -9.26 -12.36 6.20
C LEU A 139 -10.49 -12.13 5.29
N GLY A 140 -11.22 -13.19 5.01
CA GLY A 140 -12.42 -13.16 4.18
C GLY A 140 -12.12 -13.14 2.66
N LYS A 141 -13.08 -12.60 1.87
CA LYS A 141 -12.98 -12.60 0.40
C LYS A 141 -11.94 -11.59 -0.09
N PRO A 142 -10.89 -12.00 -0.82
CA PRO A 142 -9.87 -11.08 -1.30
C PRO A 142 -10.42 -10.14 -2.36
N ASN A 143 -10.11 -8.85 -2.22
CA ASN A 143 -10.51 -7.80 -3.16
C ASN A 143 -9.41 -7.49 -4.20
N ASN A 144 -8.14 -7.80 -3.89
CA ASN A 144 -7.01 -7.59 -4.79
C ASN A 144 -6.87 -8.74 -5.78
N ILE A 145 -6.34 -8.43 -6.96
CA ILE A 145 -6.20 -9.40 -8.06
C ILE A 145 -5.25 -10.55 -7.70
N TYR A 146 -4.12 -10.26 -7.03
CA TYR A 146 -3.08 -11.26 -6.79
C TYR A 146 -3.56 -12.40 -5.87
N PRO A 147 -4.18 -12.15 -4.71
CA PRO A 147 -4.79 -13.23 -3.91
C PRO A 147 -5.90 -14.01 -4.64
N GLN A 148 -6.61 -13.39 -5.59
CA GLN A 148 -7.57 -14.12 -6.42
C GLN A 148 -6.85 -15.07 -7.39
N ILE A 149 -5.73 -14.66 -7.99
CA ILE A 149 -4.90 -15.51 -8.84
C ILE A 149 -4.43 -16.75 -8.07
N THR A 150 -3.89 -16.57 -6.87
CA THR A 150 -3.41 -17.69 -6.05
C THR A 150 -4.54 -18.62 -5.62
N LYS A 151 -5.74 -18.10 -5.30
CA LYS A 151 -6.92 -18.90 -4.96
C LYS A 151 -7.46 -19.70 -6.15
N VAL A 152 -7.38 -19.18 -7.37
CA VAL A 152 -7.68 -19.97 -8.58
C VAL A 152 -6.63 -21.05 -8.78
N ALA A 153 -5.36 -20.73 -8.57
CA ALA A 153 -4.25 -21.67 -8.75
C ALA A 153 -4.30 -22.88 -7.79
N ILE A 154 -4.81 -22.70 -6.56
CA ILE A 154 -5.03 -23.81 -5.61
C ILE A 154 -6.42 -24.46 -5.72
N GLY A 155 -7.27 -23.99 -6.63
CA GLY A 155 -8.61 -24.58 -6.87
C GLY A 155 -9.72 -24.09 -5.94
N GLU A 156 -9.48 -23.07 -5.10
CA GLU A 156 -10.54 -22.48 -4.26
C GLU A 156 -11.51 -21.60 -5.06
N LEU A 157 -11.08 -21.06 -6.19
CA LEU A 157 -11.91 -20.31 -7.13
C LEU A 157 -11.80 -20.95 -8.52
N ASN A 158 -12.91 -20.99 -9.24
CA ASN A 158 -12.95 -21.59 -10.58
C ASN A 158 -12.26 -20.71 -11.63
N GLU A 159 -12.37 -19.40 -11.51
CA GLU A 159 -11.87 -18.43 -12.49
C GLU A 159 -11.67 -17.04 -11.89
N ILE A 160 -10.88 -16.22 -12.57
CA ILE A 160 -10.72 -14.79 -12.28
C ILE A 160 -11.71 -13.98 -13.11
N LYS A 161 -12.33 -12.97 -12.48
CA LYS A 161 -13.09 -11.93 -13.17
C LYS A 161 -12.19 -10.75 -13.49
N ILE A 162 -11.98 -10.47 -14.78
CA ILE A 162 -11.25 -9.30 -15.26
C ILE A 162 -12.27 -8.19 -15.55
N TYR A 163 -12.16 -7.08 -14.84
CA TYR A 163 -13.12 -5.98 -14.91
C TYR A 163 -12.77 -4.98 -16.02
N GLY A 164 -13.53 -5.03 -17.11
CA GLY A 164 -13.31 -4.27 -18.33
C GLY A 164 -12.36 -4.98 -19.29
N SER A 165 -12.74 -4.97 -20.58
CA SER A 165 -11.96 -5.46 -21.71
C SER A 165 -11.78 -4.39 -22.80
N ASP A 166 -12.25 -3.19 -22.51
CA ASP A 166 -12.39 -2.05 -23.42
C ASP A 166 -11.72 -0.78 -22.88
N TRP A 167 -10.81 -0.92 -21.90
CA TRP A 167 -10.00 0.19 -21.44
C TRP A 167 -9.07 0.70 -22.56
N PRO A 168 -8.74 2.02 -22.59
CA PRO A 168 -7.80 2.58 -23.57
C PRO A 168 -6.35 2.18 -23.24
N THR A 169 -6.08 0.88 -23.29
CA THR A 169 -4.80 0.22 -23.01
C THR A 169 -4.53 -0.82 -24.08
N ASN A 170 -3.30 -1.30 -24.20
CA ASN A 170 -2.89 -2.20 -25.30
C ASN A 170 -3.69 -3.51 -25.36
N ASP A 171 -4.14 -4.04 -24.24
CA ASP A 171 -4.89 -5.29 -24.18
C ASP A 171 -6.32 -5.13 -23.65
N GLY A 172 -6.77 -3.88 -23.51
CA GLY A 172 -8.11 -3.53 -23.04
C GLY A 172 -8.30 -3.71 -21.53
N THR A 173 -7.27 -4.11 -20.76
CA THR A 173 -7.37 -4.26 -19.31
C THR A 173 -6.67 -3.14 -18.55
N GLY A 174 -7.06 -2.90 -17.30
CA GLY A 174 -6.48 -1.82 -16.50
C GLY A 174 -5.00 -2.03 -16.22
N ILE A 175 -4.20 -0.96 -16.28
CA ILE A 175 -2.76 -0.96 -15.99
C ILE A 175 -2.52 -0.49 -14.56
N ARG A 176 -1.68 -1.22 -13.84
CA ARG A 176 -1.28 -0.92 -12.47
C ARG A 176 0.23 -1.01 -12.32
N ASP A 177 0.76 -0.28 -11.36
CA ASP A 177 2.15 -0.40 -10.92
C ASP A 177 2.19 -1.44 -9.79
N TYR A 178 2.61 -2.65 -10.12
CA TYR A 178 2.80 -3.71 -9.13
C TYR A 178 4.22 -3.60 -8.56
N ILE A 179 4.30 -3.52 -7.23
CA ILE A 179 5.56 -3.45 -6.49
C ILE A 179 5.72 -4.69 -5.62
N HIS A 180 6.93 -5.24 -5.59
CA HIS A 180 7.21 -6.37 -4.70
C HIS A 180 7.12 -5.94 -3.23
N VAL A 181 6.41 -6.71 -2.39
CA VAL A 181 6.20 -6.38 -0.98
C VAL A 181 7.52 -6.19 -0.22
N MET A 182 8.60 -6.90 -0.60
CA MET A 182 9.92 -6.72 0.01
C MET A 182 10.58 -5.41 -0.40
N ASP A 183 10.43 -4.96 -1.66
CA ASP A 183 10.92 -3.64 -2.08
C ASP A 183 10.18 -2.53 -1.33
N LEU A 184 8.88 -2.70 -1.13
CA LEU A 184 8.07 -1.79 -0.33
C LEU A 184 8.53 -1.75 1.13
N ALA A 185 8.80 -2.90 1.75
CA ALA A 185 9.32 -3.00 3.13
C ALA A 185 10.70 -2.33 3.26
N GLU A 186 11.61 -2.57 2.29
CA GLU A 186 12.90 -1.90 2.22
C GLU A 186 12.73 -0.37 2.11
N GLY A 187 11.76 0.10 1.30
CA GLY A 187 11.44 1.53 1.18
C GLY A 187 11.02 2.16 2.51
N HIS A 188 10.23 1.45 3.33
CA HIS A 188 9.87 1.92 4.68
C HIS A 188 11.08 2.03 5.60
N LEU A 189 11.93 1.01 5.60
CA LEU A 189 13.12 0.99 6.45
C LEU A 189 14.11 2.10 6.06
N ILE A 190 14.32 2.30 4.77
CA ILE A 190 15.17 3.39 4.26
C ILE A 190 14.58 4.74 4.65
N THR A 191 13.27 4.94 4.50
CA THR A 191 12.58 6.18 4.86
C THR A 191 12.69 6.45 6.37
N LEU A 192 12.46 5.45 7.21
CA LEU A 192 12.61 5.58 8.65
C LEU A 192 14.04 6.00 9.03
N ASN A 193 15.04 5.31 8.50
CA ASN A 193 16.45 5.62 8.74
C ASN A 193 16.82 7.03 8.23
N TYR A 194 16.24 7.46 7.12
CA TYR A 194 16.41 8.81 6.59
C TYR A 194 15.87 9.87 7.57
N LEU A 195 14.64 9.68 8.08
CA LEU A 195 14.01 10.59 9.03
C LEU A 195 14.77 10.67 10.36
N LEU A 196 15.21 9.53 10.90
CA LEU A 196 15.92 9.48 12.19
C LEU A 196 17.28 10.22 12.17
N LYS A 197 17.92 10.28 10.99
CA LYS A 197 19.22 10.97 10.80
C LYS A 197 19.09 12.44 10.40
N ARG A 198 17.91 12.97 10.24
CA ARG A 198 17.66 14.33 9.72
C ARG A 198 16.95 15.21 10.74
N LYS A 199 16.97 16.52 10.49
CA LYS A 199 16.14 17.49 11.21
C LYS A 199 14.66 17.26 10.89
N ALA A 200 13.81 17.91 11.66
CA ALA A 200 12.36 17.92 11.43
C ALA A 200 12.02 18.27 9.98
N GLN A 201 11.12 17.50 9.38
CA GLN A 201 10.67 17.65 7.99
C GLN A 201 9.39 16.87 7.74
N SER A 202 8.67 17.24 6.68
CA SER A 202 7.52 16.51 6.19
C SER A 202 7.74 16.15 4.72
N LEU A 203 7.65 14.86 4.41
CA LEU A 203 7.86 14.30 3.08
C LEU A 203 6.63 13.53 2.62
N THR A 204 6.32 13.64 1.33
CA THR A 204 5.39 12.71 0.65
C THR A 204 6.16 12.05 -0.48
N ILE A 205 6.13 10.72 -0.57
CA ILE A 205 6.94 9.95 -1.53
C ILE A 205 6.13 8.80 -2.10
N ASN A 206 6.18 8.65 -3.42
CA ASN A 206 5.62 7.49 -4.11
C ASN A 206 6.55 6.27 -4.00
N LEU A 207 5.99 5.13 -3.58
CA LEU A 207 6.67 3.85 -3.65
C LEU A 207 5.99 2.96 -4.69
N GLY A 208 6.54 2.99 -5.88
CA GLY A 208 6.14 2.21 -7.04
C GLY A 208 7.36 1.87 -7.91
N THR A 209 7.14 1.06 -8.92
CA THR A 209 8.21 0.64 -9.84
C THR A 209 8.43 1.63 -10.99
N GLY A 210 7.46 2.50 -11.25
CA GLY A 210 7.44 3.34 -12.45
C GLY A 210 7.09 2.57 -13.73
N LYS A 211 6.73 1.28 -13.60
CA LYS A 211 6.37 0.40 -14.72
C LYS A 211 4.93 -0.07 -14.59
N GLY A 212 4.13 0.25 -15.60
CA GLY A 212 2.77 -0.23 -15.68
C GLY A 212 2.72 -1.67 -16.21
N THR A 213 1.96 -2.53 -15.54
CA THR A 213 1.64 -3.88 -15.99
C THR A 213 0.12 -4.03 -16.05
N SER A 214 -0.40 -4.57 -17.15
CA SER A 214 -1.84 -4.80 -17.27
C SER A 214 -2.31 -5.99 -16.43
N VAL A 215 -3.61 -6.04 -16.11
CA VAL A 215 -4.18 -7.19 -15.38
C VAL A 215 -3.96 -8.50 -16.15
N LEU A 216 -4.15 -8.46 -17.47
CA LEU A 216 -3.96 -9.65 -18.31
C LEU A 216 -2.48 -10.07 -18.40
N GLU A 217 -1.57 -9.11 -18.47
CA GLU A 217 -0.12 -9.34 -18.44
C GLU A 217 0.32 -9.99 -17.11
N LEU A 218 -0.20 -9.53 -15.97
CA LEU A 218 0.06 -10.14 -14.65
C LEU A 218 -0.38 -11.62 -14.64
N ILE A 219 -1.61 -11.91 -15.11
CA ILE A 219 -2.13 -13.29 -15.16
C ILE A 219 -1.25 -14.16 -16.07
N LYS A 220 -0.91 -13.67 -17.28
CA LYS A 220 -0.05 -14.41 -18.21
C LYS A 220 1.35 -14.65 -17.64
N THR A 221 1.91 -13.66 -16.94
CA THR A 221 3.23 -13.80 -16.28
C THR A 221 3.17 -14.85 -15.18
N PHE A 222 2.12 -14.81 -14.34
CA PHE A 222 1.92 -15.82 -13.28
C PHE A 222 1.82 -17.24 -13.86
N GLN A 223 1.04 -17.41 -14.91
CA GLN A 223 0.90 -18.70 -15.61
C GLN A 223 2.23 -19.22 -16.14
N LYS A 224 2.98 -18.33 -16.83
CA LYS A 224 4.29 -18.68 -17.43
C LYS A 224 5.33 -19.07 -16.38
N VAL A 225 5.49 -18.26 -15.34
CA VAL A 225 6.53 -18.44 -14.32
C VAL A 225 6.30 -19.67 -13.47
N ASN A 226 5.04 -20.00 -13.20
CA ASN A 226 4.66 -21.12 -12.32
C ASN A 226 4.19 -22.37 -13.10
N SER A 227 4.20 -22.34 -14.44
CA SER A 227 3.73 -23.44 -15.31
C SER A 227 2.29 -23.89 -14.98
N LEU A 228 1.41 -22.92 -14.71
CA LEU A 228 0.03 -23.13 -14.32
C LEU A 228 -0.93 -22.55 -15.35
N LYS A 229 -2.16 -23.08 -15.39
CA LYS A 229 -3.26 -22.49 -16.13
C LYS A 229 -4.20 -21.77 -15.17
N ILE A 230 -4.50 -20.50 -15.42
CA ILE A 230 -5.40 -19.67 -14.62
C ILE A 230 -6.58 -19.27 -15.49
N PRO A 231 -7.74 -19.93 -15.35
CA PRO A 231 -8.96 -19.54 -16.03
C PRO A 231 -9.40 -18.12 -15.66
N TYR A 232 -9.88 -17.38 -16.65
CA TYR A 232 -10.45 -16.05 -16.43
C TYR A 232 -11.56 -15.76 -17.45
N ARG A 233 -12.42 -14.81 -17.08
CA ARG A 233 -13.40 -14.21 -17.99
C ARG A 233 -13.47 -12.70 -17.80
N PHE A 234 -13.85 -12.00 -18.87
CA PHE A 234 -14.11 -10.57 -18.80
C PHE A 234 -15.50 -10.31 -18.25
N VAL A 235 -15.63 -9.25 -17.47
CA VAL A 235 -16.88 -8.71 -16.92
C VAL A 235 -16.88 -7.20 -17.04
N ASP A 236 -18.03 -6.56 -16.83
CA ASP A 236 -18.16 -5.11 -16.89
C ASP A 236 -17.19 -4.39 -15.97
N ARG A 237 -16.83 -3.15 -16.31
CA ARG A 237 -15.96 -2.29 -15.51
C ARG A 237 -16.55 -2.08 -14.11
N ARG A 238 -15.71 -2.05 -13.09
CA ARG A 238 -16.14 -1.63 -11.75
C ARG A 238 -16.27 -0.11 -11.68
N PRO A 239 -17.33 0.41 -11.04
CA PRO A 239 -17.42 1.84 -10.75
C PRO A 239 -16.20 2.31 -9.94
N GLY A 240 -15.60 3.42 -10.36
CA GLY A 240 -14.47 4.00 -9.67
C GLY A 240 -13.09 3.39 -10.00
N ASP A 241 -12.99 2.46 -10.95
CA ASP A 241 -11.70 2.02 -11.46
C ASP A 241 -11.12 3.04 -12.44
N ASN A 242 -9.80 3.16 -12.47
CA ASN A 242 -9.04 3.96 -13.42
C ASN A 242 -8.32 3.05 -14.43
N PRO A 243 -8.20 3.45 -15.71
CA PRO A 243 -7.50 2.65 -16.72
C PRO A 243 -5.99 2.53 -16.47
N TYR A 244 -5.37 3.55 -15.84
CA TYR A 244 -3.92 3.64 -15.71
C TYR A 244 -3.54 4.28 -14.36
N VAL A 245 -2.78 3.55 -13.54
CA VAL A 245 -2.30 4.02 -12.24
C VAL A 245 -0.86 3.55 -12.05
N VAL A 246 0.11 4.41 -12.37
CA VAL A 246 1.54 4.12 -12.36
C VAL A 246 2.31 5.26 -11.72
N ALA A 247 3.29 4.96 -10.86
CA ALA A 247 4.10 5.93 -10.14
C ALA A 247 5.12 6.64 -11.06
N ASP A 248 5.37 7.91 -10.78
CA ASP A 248 6.70 8.47 -10.96
C ASP A 248 7.48 8.21 -9.65
N ASN A 249 8.58 7.48 -9.70
CA ASN A 249 9.39 7.14 -8.52
C ASN A 249 10.70 7.93 -8.44
N SER A 250 10.84 8.97 -9.24
CA SER A 250 12.07 9.78 -9.33
C SER A 250 12.41 10.46 -7.99
N LEU A 251 11.40 10.88 -7.22
CA LEU A 251 11.60 11.49 -5.91
C LEU A 251 12.13 10.49 -4.89
N ALA A 252 11.61 9.26 -4.87
CA ALA A 252 12.13 8.18 -4.01
C ALA A 252 13.61 7.89 -4.32
N LYS A 253 13.97 7.86 -5.59
CA LYS A 253 15.37 7.68 -6.01
C LYS A 253 16.25 8.85 -5.58
N SER A 254 15.85 10.09 -5.83
CA SER A 254 16.68 11.26 -5.54
C SER A 254 16.84 11.55 -4.05
N VAL A 255 15.76 11.39 -3.24
CA VAL A 255 15.74 11.74 -1.82
C VAL A 255 16.21 10.57 -0.94
N LEU A 256 15.73 9.36 -1.23
CA LEU A 256 15.98 8.18 -0.40
C LEU A 256 17.09 7.28 -0.95
N ASN A 257 17.57 7.50 -2.17
CA ASN A 257 18.42 6.58 -2.93
C ASN A 257 17.80 5.16 -2.97
N TRP A 258 16.47 5.10 -3.14
CA TRP A 258 15.72 3.86 -3.18
C TRP A 258 15.19 3.59 -4.59
N GLU A 259 15.37 2.36 -5.04
CA GLU A 259 14.78 1.83 -6.28
C GLU A 259 14.25 0.41 -6.03
N PRO A 260 13.15 0.02 -6.69
CA PRO A 260 12.67 -1.36 -6.66
C PRO A 260 13.65 -2.28 -7.39
N LYS A 261 13.92 -3.45 -6.82
CA LYS A 261 14.91 -4.42 -7.32
C LYS A 261 14.26 -5.63 -7.99
N ARG A 262 13.03 -5.96 -7.57
CA ARG A 262 12.33 -7.19 -7.98
C ARG A 262 11.30 -6.87 -9.06
N ASN A 263 11.23 -7.74 -10.07
CA ASN A 263 10.32 -7.59 -11.19
C ASN A 263 9.02 -8.37 -10.99
N ILE A 264 8.09 -8.27 -11.95
CA ILE A 264 6.78 -8.92 -11.89
C ILE A 264 6.88 -10.47 -11.86
N ALA A 265 7.91 -11.05 -12.48
CA ALA A 265 8.12 -12.48 -12.44
C ALA A 265 8.55 -12.95 -11.04
N ASP A 266 9.42 -12.18 -10.35
CA ASP A 266 9.79 -12.43 -8.95
C ASP A 266 8.59 -12.35 -8.04
N MET A 267 7.73 -11.35 -8.23
CA MET A 267 6.48 -11.21 -7.49
C MET A 267 5.57 -12.44 -7.64
N CYS A 268 5.39 -12.89 -8.88
CA CYS A 268 4.58 -14.08 -9.19
C CYS A 268 5.18 -15.35 -8.58
N LYS A 269 6.49 -15.54 -8.68
CA LYS A 269 7.19 -16.72 -8.15
C LYS A 269 7.14 -16.78 -6.63
N ASN A 270 7.49 -15.67 -5.98
CA ASN A 270 7.60 -15.63 -4.52
C ASN A 270 6.22 -15.74 -3.84
N GLY A 271 5.21 -15.05 -4.38
CA GLY A 271 3.85 -15.18 -3.86
C GLY A 271 3.26 -16.58 -4.06
N TRP A 272 3.55 -17.25 -5.18
CA TRP A 272 3.15 -18.63 -5.38
C TRP A 272 3.89 -19.61 -4.46
N ASN A 273 5.20 -19.42 -4.25
CA ASN A 273 5.95 -20.21 -3.28
C ASN A 273 5.35 -20.15 -1.88
N TRP A 274 4.92 -18.96 -1.43
CA TRP A 274 4.23 -18.82 -0.16
C TRP A 274 2.87 -19.55 -0.14
N GLN A 275 2.05 -19.38 -1.18
CA GLN A 275 0.74 -20.02 -1.27
C GLN A 275 0.83 -21.54 -1.26
N CYS A 276 1.82 -22.12 -1.95
CA CYS A 276 2.05 -23.58 -1.94
C CYS A 276 2.39 -24.12 -0.55
N ARG A 277 3.17 -23.35 0.23
CA ARG A 277 3.56 -23.73 1.60
C ARG A 277 2.46 -23.49 2.63
N ASN A 278 1.56 -22.56 2.34
CA ASN A 278 0.49 -22.13 3.23
C ASN A 278 -0.85 -22.15 2.49
N PRO A 279 -1.33 -23.33 2.05
CA PRO A 279 -2.54 -23.41 1.21
C PRO A 279 -3.80 -22.94 1.94
N ARG A 280 -3.81 -22.98 3.26
CA ARG A 280 -4.93 -22.53 4.11
C ARG A 280 -4.65 -21.22 4.87
N GLY A 281 -3.57 -20.50 4.51
CA GLY A 281 -3.10 -19.32 5.23
C GLY A 281 -2.26 -19.69 6.47
N TYR A 282 -2.18 -18.73 7.40
CA TYR A 282 -1.44 -18.91 8.67
C TYR A 282 -2.16 -19.80 9.66
#